data_60332f54ad9be920baddce8ad32eb8f2
#
_entry.id   60332f54ad9be920baddce8ad32eb8f2
#
_cell.length_a   1.000
_cell.length_b   1.000
_cell.length_c   1.000
_cell.angle_alpha   90.00
_cell.angle_beta   90.00
_cell.angle_gamma   90.00
#
_symmetry.space_group_name_H-M   'P 1'
#
loop_
_entity.id
_entity.type
_entity.pdbx_description
1 polymer ?
#
loop_
_entity_poly.entity_id
_entity_poly.type
_entity_poly.pdbx_seq_one_letter_code
_entity_poly.pdbx_strand_id
1 'polypeptide(L)'
;MQMHQHNDQPETESMIEKAHLKKRYILASDFDQTLSFNDSGYVLADLLGISEAEFERKATGMAKLNLVQQGGELAYLLLHDPEFHSKVRPEHLREAGKRVRLKPNIDALYRFLSEEVEDYHFDFYVISAGPVEVIRSALEGIIPADHIYGTEFEYNSRGEIERILQVTAGYGKVAVVDQLLEKLKIGPDRIVYVGDGSSDIHVMLHINRRDGFTIAVSENKYLAPIAKRSVISDSALAILIPILEEVVGWEPRLIRELFESKGLLIQQWDKVQTDMLTIVPVSTPVEERSVVAVEE
;
A
#
# COMPACT_ATOMS: atom_id res chain seq x y z
N MET A 1 -73.78 -14.96 2.09
CA MET A 1 -72.69 -15.02 3.09
C MET A 1 -71.39 -15.17 2.34
N GLN A 2 -70.82 -14.04 1.89
CA GLN A 2 -69.59 -13.98 1.13
C GLN A 2 -68.44 -13.59 2.09
N MET A 3 -67.50 -14.50 2.27
CA MET A 3 -66.26 -14.21 3.00
C MET A 3 -65.31 -13.45 2.09
N HIS A 4 -64.92 -12.25 2.52
CA HIS A 4 -63.81 -11.51 1.97
C HIS A 4 -62.50 -12.13 2.49
N GLN A 5 -61.72 -12.70 1.61
CA GLN A 5 -60.31 -12.97 1.87
C GLN A 5 -59.52 -11.66 1.67
N HIS A 6 -58.95 -11.15 2.76
CA HIS A 6 -57.91 -10.10 2.70
C HIS A 6 -56.63 -10.71 2.19
N ASN A 7 -56.14 -10.11 1.13
CA ASN A 7 -54.85 -10.43 0.50
C ASN A 7 -53.78 -9.53 1.14
N ASP A 8 -53.13 -10.05 2.19
CA ASP A 8 -51.99 -9.40 2.85
C ASP A 8 -50.68 -9.95 2.28
N GLN A 9 -50.32 -9.55 1.05
CA GLN A 9 -48.94 -9.72 0.53
C GLN A 9 -48.69 -8.68 -0.56
N PRO A 10 -48.18 -7.48 -0.22
CA PRO A 10 -47.07 -6.92 -0.96
C PRO A 10 -46.04 -6.07 -0.15
N GLU A 11 -46.10 -6.07 1.20
CA GLU A 11 -45.15 -5.21 1.95
C GLU A 11 -43.83 -5.89 2.29
N THR A 12 -43.72 -7.23 2.26
CA THR A 12 -42.51 -7.98 2.59
C THR A 12 -41.50 -8.02 1.43
N GLU A 13 -41.94 -7.96 0.17
CA GLU A 13 -41.01 -7.92 -0.99
C GLU A 13 -40.32 -6.56 -1.16
N SER A 14 -40.97 -5.46 -0.76
CA SER A 14 -40.41 -4.10 -0.83
C SER A 14 -39.27 -3.86 0.20
N MET A 15 -39.22 -4.61 1.28
CA MET A 15 -38.18 -4.47 2.30
C MET A 15 -36.92 -5.26 2.00
N ILE A 16 -36.99 -6.29 1.15
CA ILE A 16 -35.82 -7.08 0.72
C ILE A 16 -35.07 -6.40 -0.43
N GLU A 17 -35.72 -5.54 -1.21
CA GLU A 17 -35.13 -4.86 -2.37
C GLU A 17 -34.30 -3.63 -2.03
N LYS A 18 -34.27 -3.19 -0.77
CA LYS A 18 -33.39 -2.12 -0.27
C LYS A 18 -32.22 -2.63 0.57
N ALA A 19 -31.68 -3.79 0.26
CA ALA A 19 -30.31 -4.08 0.61
C ALA A 19 -29.44 -3.10 -0.21
N HIS A 20 -29.06 -1.97 0.39
CA HIS A 20 -28.19 -0.98 -0.21
C HIS A 20 -26.94 -1.72 -0.69
N LEU A 21 -26.77 -1.86 -2.00
CA LEU A 21 -25.56 -2.40 -2.61
C LEU A 21 -24.42 -1.48 -2.17
N LYS A 22 -23.58 -1.97 -1.25
CA LYS A 22 -22.41 -1.23 -0.79
C LYS A 22 -21.56 -0.78 -1.99
N LYS A 23 -21.08 0.45 -1.96
CA LYS A 23 -20.11 0.94 -2.94
C LYS A 23 -18.81 0.17 -2.75
N ARG A 24 -18.42 -0.59 -3.75
CA ARG A 24 -17.24 -1.44 -3.69
C ARG A 24 -16.01 -0.71 -4.20
N TYR A 25 -14.94 -0.76 -3.42
CA TYR A 25 -13.62 -0.19 -3.69
C TYR A 25 -12.53 -1.23 -3.55
N ILE A 26 -11.38 -0.99 -4.16
CA ILE A 26 -10.14 -1.70 -3.86
C ILE A 26 -9.28 -0.80 -2.99
N LEU A 27 -8.77 -1.31 -1.87
CA LEU A 27 -7.60 -0.77 -1.20
C LEU A 27 -6.40 -1.64 -1.54
N ALA A 28 -5.44 -1.09 -2.29
CA ALA A 28 -4.17 -1.72 -2.59
C ALA A 28 -3.06 -1.02 -1.80
N SER A 29 -2.30 -1.78 -1.02
CA SER A 29 -1.21 -1.25 -0.18
C SER A 29 0.11 -1.89 -0.57
N ASP A 30 1.18 -1.09 -0.66
CA ASP A 30 2.53 -1.62 -0.56
C ASP A 30 2.77 -2.25 0.81
N PHE A 31 3.86 -3.01 0.96
CA PHE A 31 4.19 -3.72 2.19
C PHE A 31 5.37 -3.10 2.94
N ASP A 32 6.55 -3.10 2.33
CA ASP A 32 7.77 -2.62 2.96
C ASP A 32 7.68 -1.13 3.28
N GLN A 33 8.02 -0.74 4.51
CA GLN A 33 7.92 0.63 5.05
C GLN A 33 6.51 1.25 4.98
N THR A 34 5.55 0.55 4.39
CA THR A 34 4.13 0.94 4.34
C THR A 34 3.32 0.27 5.45
N LEU A 35 3.25 -1.06 5.47
CA LEU A 35 2.64 -1.88 6.52
C LEU A 35 3.67 -2.42 7.53
N SER A 36 4.95 -2.34 7.20
CA SER A 36 6.07 -2.68 8.07
C SER A 36 6.89 -1.44 8.43
N PHE A 37 7.71 -1.55 9.47
CA PHE A 37 8.71 -0.53 9.84
C PHE A 37 10.02 -0.68 9.09
N ASN A 38 10.34 -1.90 8.66
CA ASN A 38 11.59 -2.24 7.99
C ASN A 38 11.33 -2.79 6.59
N ASP A 39 12.37 -2.77 5.78
CA ASP A 39 12.39 -3.37 4.45
C ASP A 39 12.72 -4.86 4.56
N SER A 40 11.92 -5.70 3.92
CA SER A 40 12.05 -7.16 3.96
C SER A 40 13.34 -7.66 3.29
N GLY A 41 13.90 -6.92 2.35
CA GLY A 41 15.17 -7.23 1.71
C GLY A 41 16.35 -7.15 2.67
N TYR A 42 16.39 -6.14 3.55
CA TYR A 42 17.40 -6.03 4.61
C TYR A 42 17.26 -7.15 5.64
N VAL A 43 16.03 -7.48 6.03
CA VAL A 43 15.76 -8.60 6.95
C VAL A 43 16.25 -9.92 6.37
N LEU A 44 16.02 -10.15 5.09
CA LEU A 44 16.50 -11.35 4.40
C LEU A 44 18.02 -11.36 4.27
N ALA A 45 18.66 -10.25 3.91
CA ALA A 45 20.10 -10.14 3.80
C ALA A 45 20.79 -10.47 5.13
N ASP A 46 20.30 -9.91 6.24
CA ASP A 46 20.79 -10.20 7.58
C ASP A 46 20.66 -11.69 7.93
N LEU A 47 19.49 -12.28 7.65
CA LEU A 47 19.26 -13.74 7.85
C LEU A 47 20.25 -14.61 7.06
N LEU A 48 20.63 -14.19 5.86
CA LEU A 48 21.60 -14.88 5.01
C LEU A 48 23.06 -14.59 5.39
N GLY A 49 23.32 -13.76 6.39
CA GLY A 49 24.64 -13.33 6.82
C GLY A 49 25.32 -12.39 5.81
N ILE A 50 24.52 -11.58 5.10
CA ILE A 50 24.98 -10.54 4.17
C ILE A 50 24.76 -9.19 4.88
N SER A 51 25.83 -8.40 5.02
CA SER A 51 25.74 -7.12 5.70
C SER A 51 24.85 -6.12 4.95
N GLU A 52 24.19 -5.24 5.70
CA GLU A 52 23.37 -4.14 5.14
C GLU A 52 24.15 -3.32 4.10
N ALA A 53 25.40 -2.94 4.43
CA ALA A 53 26.26 -2.17 3.51
C ALA A 53 26.54 -2.91 2.20
N GLU A 54 26.71 -4.24 2.24
CA GLU A 54 26.95 -5.06 1.05
C GLU A 54 25.66 -5.17 0.21
N PHE A 55 24.51 -5.40 0.87
CA PHE A 55 23.22 -5.42 0.20
C PHE A 55 22.94 -4.09 -0.50
N GLU A 56 23.05 -2.97 0.22
CA GLU A 56 22.83 -1.63 -0.32
C GLU A 56 23.79 -1.31 -1.49
N ARG A 57 25.06 -1.68 -1.36
CA ARG A 57 26.05 -1.49 -2.43
C ARG A 57 25.65 -2.23 -3.71
N LYS A 58 25.17 -3.47 -3.59
CA LYS A 58 24.74 -4.30 -4.72
C LYS A 58 23.46 -3.76 -5.35
N ALA A 59 22.45 -3.47 -4.56
CA ALA A 59 21.16 -2.93 -5.02
C ALA A 59 21.31 -1.57 -5.69
N THR A 60 22.03 -0.63 -5.04
CA THR A 60 22.31 0.71 -5.58
C THR A 60 23.14 0.64 -6.87
N GLY A 61 24.06 -0.31 -6.98
CA GLY A 61 24.85 -0.54 -8.18
C GLY A 61 23.99 -0.88 -9.39
N MET A 62 23.00 -1.74 -9.23
CA MET A 62 22.06 -2.10 -10.30
C MET A 62 21.13 -0.96 -10.67
N ALA A 63 20.61 -0.23 -9.69
CA ALA A 63 19.76 0.94 -9.93
C ALA A 63 20.49 2.04 -10.71
N LYS A 64 21.75 2.35 -10.38
CA LYS A 64 22.57 3.33 -11.10
C LYS A 64 22.82 2.96 -12.56
N LEU A 65 22.92 1.69 -12.86
CA LEU A 65 23.16 1.18 -14.22
C LEU A 65 21.86 0.96 -15.00
N ASN A 66 20.70 1.24 -14.41
CA ASN A 66 19.38 0.94 -14.98
C ASN A 66 19.25 -0.53 -15.46
N LEU A 67 19.88 -1.47 -14.76
CA LEU A 67 19.86 -2.88 -15.12
C LEU A 67 18.52 -3.52 -14.79
N VAL A 68 17.80 -2.96 -13.81
CA VAL A 68 16.51 -3.46 -13.35
C VAL A 68 15.55 -2.31 -13.14
N GLN A 69 14.26 -2.61 -13.18
CA GLN A 69 13.23 -1.68 -12.78
C GLN A 69 13.36 -1.36 -11.29
N GLN A 70 13.17 -0.11 -10.91
CA GLN A 70 13.28 0.35 -9.54
C GLN A 70 12.33 -0.44 -8.60
N GLY A 71 12.88 -1.01 -7.55
CA GLY A 71 12.23 -1.96 -6.65
C GLY A 71 12.41 -3.43 -7.06
N GLY A 72 12.98 -3.73 -8.22
CA GLY A 72 13.26 -5.10 -8.68
C GLY A 72 14.65 -5.64 -8.30
N GLU A 73 15.46 -4.84 -7.61
CA GLU A 73 16.87 -5.14 -7.32
C GLU A 73 17.02 -6.44 -6.52
N LEU A 74 16.21 -6.63 -5.48
CA LEU A 74 16.25 -7.82 -4.65
C LEU A 74 15.97 -9.09 -5.48
N ALA A 75 14.97 -9.07 -6.34
CA ALA A 75 14.63 -10.23 -7.18
C ALA A 75 15.81 -10.67 -8.05
N TYR A 76 16.51 -9.71 -8.64
CA TYR A 76 17.68 -9.99 -9.45
C TYR A 76 18.88 -10.46 -8.63
N LEU A 77 19.10 -9.91 -7.44
CA LEU A 77 20.14 -10.42 -6.53
C LEU A 77 19.87 -11.86 -6.13
N LEU A 78 18.66 -12.21 -5.79
CA LEU A 78 18.27 -13.56 -5.40
C LEU A 78 18.50 -14.60 -6.51
N LEU A 79 18.33 -14.19 -7.77
CA LEU A 79 18.53 -15.10 -8.92
C LEU A 79 20.00 -15.11 -9.43
N HIS A 80 20.64 -13.95 -9.51
CA HIS A 80 21.89 -13.79 -10.26
C HIS A 80 23.14 -13.53 -9.44
N ASP A 81 23.01 -12.99 -8.22
CA ASP A 81 24.17 -12.77 -7.36
C ASP A 81 24.59 -14.11 -6.71
N PRO A 82 25.84 -14.57 -6.89
CA PRO A 82 26.28 -15.86 -6.38
C PRO A 82 26.15 -16.02 -4.86
N GLU A 83 26.31 -14.91 -4.12
CA GLU A 83 26.23 -14.94 -2.66
C GLU A 83 24.78 -15.10 -2.18
N PHE A 84 23.83 -14.39 -2.80
CA PHE A 84 22.40 -14.54 -2.50
C PHE A 84 21.86 -15.89 -3.01
N HIS A 85 22.10 -16.18 -4.29
CA HIS A 85 21.54 -17.36 -4.95
C HIS A 85 21.98 -18.69 -4.31
N SER A 86 23.25 -18.77 -3.86
CA SER A 86 23.75 -19.99 -3.21
C SER A 86 23.11 -20.23 -1.85
N LYS A 87 22.73 -19.18 -1.13
CA LYS A 87 22.23 -19.24 0.25
C LYS A 87 20.71 -19.30 0.34
N VAL A 88 20.00 -18.56 -0.51
CA VAL A 88 18.54 -18.40 -0.40
C VAL A 88 17.78 -19.69 -0.73
N ARG A 89 16.74 -19.95 0.06
CA ARG A 89 15.78 -21.06 -0.13
C ARG A 89 14.39 -20.57 0.31
N PRO A 90 13.28 -21.22 -0.10
CA PRO A 90 11.93 -20.82 0.30
C PRO A 90 11.73 -20.70 1.82
N GLU A 91 12.40 -21.54 2.61
CA GLU A 91 12.35 -21.47 4.06
C GLU A 91 13.00 -20.21 4.62
N HIS A 92 14.06 -19.69 4.01
CA HIS A 92 14.69 -18.43 4.41
C HIS A 92 13.76 -17.25 4.12
N LEU A 93 13.03 -17.27 3.01
CA LEU A 93 12.04 -16.25 2.68
C LEU A 93 10.91 -16.22 3.71
N ARG A 94 10.37 -17.40 4.07
CA ARG A 94 9.33 -17.49 5.12
C ARG A 94 9.85 -17.05 6.48
N GLU A 95 11.07 -17.46 6.82
CA GLU A 95 11.68 -17.05 8.10
C GLU A 95 11.95 -15.54 8.15
N ALA A 96 12.40 -14.93 7.05
CA ALA A 96 12.53 -13.48 6.95
C ALA A 96 11.19 -12.79 7.19
N GLY A 97 10.10 -13.30 6.61
CA GLY A 97 8.75 -12.76 6.84
C GLY A 97 8.35 -12.72 8.32
N LYS A 98 8.66 -13.80 9.08
CA LYS A 98 8.39 -13.84 10.53
C LYS A 98 9.19 -12.81 11.34
N ARG A 99 10.32 -12.34 10.80
CA ARG A 99 11.19 -11.33 11.45
C ARG A 99 10.87 -9.90 11.02
N VAL A 100 10.03 -9.72 10.01
CA VAL A 100 9.57 -8.38 9.63
C VAL A 100 8.78 -7.76 10.78
N ARG A 101 9.14 -6.53 11.13
CA ARG A 101 8.44 -5.76 12.17
C ARG A 101 7.26 -5.02 11.56
N LEU A 102 6.05 -5.56 11.76
CA LEU A 102 4.81 -4.97 11.28
C LEU A 102 4.43 -3.71 12.06
N LYS A 103 3.81 -2.74 11.38
CA LYS A 103 3.12 -1.63 12.05
C LYS A 103 1.91 -2.18 12.83
N PRO A 104 1.56 -1.60 13.98
CA PRO A 104 0.39 -2.03 14.74
C PRO A 104 -0.91 -1.73 13.99
N ASN A 105 -1.95 -2.51 14.34
CA ASN A 105 -3.32 -2.33 13.88
C ASN A 105 -3.59 -2.60 12.38
N ILE A 106 -2.79 -3.43 11.71
CA ILE A 106 -3.10 -3.86 10.33
C ILE A 106 -4.38 -4.70 10.31
N ASP A 107 -4.56 -5.58 11.29
CA ASP A 107 -5.76 -6.40 11.46
C ASP A 107 -7.02 -5.57 11.66
N ALA A 108 -6.91 -4.51 12.46
CA ALA A 108 -8.01 -3.57 12.70
C ALA A 108 -8.35 -2.76 11.43
N LEU A 109 -7.33 -2.30 10.68
CA LEU A 109 -7.50 -1.63 9.40
C LEU A 109 -8.21 -2.54 8.39
N TYR A 110 -7.76 -3.80 8.27
CA TYR A 110 -8.35 -4.78 7.38
C TYR A 110 -9.83 -5.03 7.69
N ARG A 111 -10.15 -5.33 8.94
CA ARG A 111 -11.53 -5.59 9.37
C ARG A 111 -12.44 -4.38 9.20
N PHE A 112 -11.95 -3.20 9.58
CA PHE A 112 -12.74 -1.99 9.49
C PHE A 112 -13.16 -1.70 8.04
N LEU A 113 -12.24 -1.76 7.11
CA LEU A 113 -12.49 -1.46 5.70
C LEU A 113 -13.35 -2.51 4.99
N SER A 114 -13.24 -3.78 5.39
CA SER A 114 -14.02 -4.86 4.79
C SER A 114 -15.45 -5.00 5.36
N GLU A 115 -15.66 -4.61 6.63
CA GLU A 115 -16.90 -4.95 7.33
C GLU A 115 -17.65 -3.74 7.90
N GLU A 116 -16.94 -2.73 8.41
CA GLU A 116 -17.50 -1.73 9.32
C GLU A 116 -17.83 -0.37 8.69
N VAL A 117 -17.47 -0.09 7.45
CA VAL A 117 -17.84 1.17 6.79
C VAL A 117 -19.23 1.04 6.18
N GLU A 118 -20.20 1.82 6.70
CA GLU A 118 -21.57 1.84 6.14
C GLU A 118 -21.52 2.26 4.66
N ASP A 119 -22.37 1.63 3.85
CA ASP A 119 -22.50 1.88 2.41
C ASP A 119 -21.23 1.62 1.56
N TYR A 120 -20.12 1.23 2.17
CA TYR A 120 -18.86 0.95 1.49
C TYR A 120 -18.34 -0.44 1.84
N HIS A 121 -17.60 -1.02 0.92
CA HIS A 121 -16.82 -2.24 1.10
C HIS A 121 -15.49 -2.09 0.37
N PHE A 122 -14.40 -2.28 1.07
CA PHE A 122 -13.06 -2.23 0.50
C PHE A 122 -12.44 -3.62 0.45
N ASP A 123 -12.19 -4.11 -0.74
CA ASP A 123 -11.37 -5.32 -0.93
C ASP A 123 -9.90 -4.95 -0.72
N PHE A 124 -9.30 -5.42 0.36
CA PHE A 124 -7.93 -5.06 0.72
C PHE A 124 -6.91 -6.03 0.11
N TYR A 125 -6.00 -5.51 -0.67
CA TYR A 125 -4.89 -6.24 -1.31
C TYR A 125 -3.55 -5.64 -0.92
N VAL A 126 -2.52 -6.51 -0.83
CA VAL A 126 -1.12 -6.10 -0.66
C VAL A 126 -0.38 -6.36 -1.96
N ILE A 127 0.32 -5.35 -2.47
CA ILE A 127 1.05 -5.39 -3.75
C ILE A 127 2.48 -4.89 -3.51
N SER A 128 3.45 -5.79 -3.35
CA SER A 128 4.83 -5.46 -2.96
C SER A 128 5.86 -5.94 -3.96
N ALA A 129 6.97 -5.22 -4.03
CA ALA A 129 8.15 -5.64 -4.80
C ALA A 129 8.91 -6.81 -4.15
N GLY A 130 8.74 -7.03 -2.85
CA GLY A 130 9.36 -8.12 -2.11
C GLY A 130 8.88 -9.52 -2.54
N PRO A 131 9.62 -10.59 -2.18
CA PRO A 131 9.20 -11.96 -2.44
C PRO A 131 7.86 -12.27 -1.80
N VAL A 132 6.95 -12.90 -2.54
CA VAL A 132 5.59 -13.21 -2.06
C VAL A 132 5.59 -14.09 -0.81
N GLU A 133 6.56 -15.00 -0.67
CA GLU A 133 6.71 -15.86 0.49
C GLU A 133 7.02 -15.10 1.77
N VAL A 134 7.82 -14.03 1.67
CA VAL A 134 8.14 -13.13 2.80
C VAL A 134 6.86 -12.45 3.27
N ILE A 135 6.11 -11.85 2.35
CA ILE A 135 4.93 -11.06 2.65
C ILE A 135 3.81 -11.94 3.21
N ARG A 136 3.55 -13.10 2.59
CA ARG A 136 2.56 -14.07 3.08
C ARG A 136 2.89 -14.57 4.47
N SER A 137 4.17 -14.83 4.75
CA SER A 137 4.60 -15.26 6.08
C SER A 137 4.48 -14.15 7.13
N ALA A 138 4.77 -12.89 6.76
CA ALA A 138 4.65 -11.75 7.67
C ALA A 138 3.19 -11.44 8.03
N LEU A 139 2.27 -11.61 7.08
CA LEU A 139 0.85 -11.27 7.22
C LEU A 139 -0.04 -12.49 7.48
N GLU A 140 0.55 -13.64 7.82
CA GLU A 140 -0.18 -14.87 8.13
C GLU A 140 -1.21 -14.64 9.26
N GLY A 141 -2.46 -15.02 9.00
CA GLY A 141 -3.56 -14.81 9.95
C GLY A 141 -4.14 -13.39 10.01
N ILE A 142 -3.56 -12.42 9.26
CA ILE A 142 -4.04 -11.04 9.18
C ILE A 142 -4.73 -10.79 7.85
N ILE A 143 -4.06 -11.11 6.74
CA ILE A 143 -4.56 -10.91 5.38
C ILE A 143 -4.56 -12.24 4.63
N PRO A 144 -5.65 -12.59 3.91
CA PRO A 144 -5.72 -13.82 3.12
C PRO A 144 -4.58 -13.90 2.10
N ALA A 145 -3.98 -15.09 1.94
CA ALA A 145 -2.82 -15.29 1.06
C ALA A 145 -3.10 -15.00 -0.42
N ASP A 146 -4.35 -15.14 -0.87
CA ASP A 146 -4.81 -14.82 -2.22
C ASP A 146 -5.07 -13.31 -2.44
N HIS A 147 -4.99 -12.51 -1.37
CA HIS A 147 -5.00 -11.06 -1.42
C HIS A 147 -3.58 -10.45 -1.43
N ILE A 148 -2.53 -11.28 -1.46
CA ILE A 148 -1.14 -10.85 -1.41
C ILE A 148 -0.44 -11.14 -2.74
N TYR A 149 0.01 -10.08 -3.39
CA TYR A 149 0.80 -10.08 -4.62
C TYR A 149 2.21 -9.59 -4.32
N GLY A 150 3.18 -10.38 -4.72
CA GLY A 150 4.60 -10.08 -4.56
C GLY A 150 5.40 -10.55 -5.76
N THR A 151 6.71 -10.40 -5.70
CA THR A 151 7.60 -11.03 -6.67
C THR A 151 7.57 -12.54 -6.50
N GLU A 152 7.38 -13.28 -7.60
CA GLU A 152 7.22 -14.73 -7.60
C GLU A 152 8.40 -15.42 -8.28
N PHE A 153 8.82 -16.53 -7.69
CA PHE A 153 9.92 -17.35 -8.17
C PHE A 153 9.49 -18.78 -8.49
N GLU A 154 10.17 -19.40 -9.43
CA GLU A 154 10.18 -20.84 -9.61
C GLU A 154 11.43 -21.43 -8.98
N TYR A 155 11.27 -22.58 -8.33
CA TYR A 155 12.33 -23.28 -7.62
C TYR A 155 12.60 -24.63 -8.25
N ASN A 156 13.88 -25.02 -8.31
CA ASN A 156 14.27 -26.35 -8.71
C ASN A 156 14.04 -27.37 -7.57
N SER A 157 14.33 -28.64 -7.84
CA SER A 157 14.17 -29.73 -6.87
C SER A 157 15.03 -29.60 -5.60
N ARG A 158 16.05 -28.72 -5.60
CA ARG A 158 16.91 -28.42 -4.45
C ARG A 158 16.45 -27.19 -3.68
N GLY A 159 15.34 -26.55 -4.11
CA GLY A 159 14.84 -25.32 -3.52
C GLY A 159 15.63 -24.07 -3.90
N GLU A 160 16.47 -24.15 -4.94
CA GLU A 160 17.18 -22.98 -5.48
C GLU A 160 16.27 -22.24 -6.44
N ILE A 161 16.35 -20.91 -6.47
CA ILE A 161 15.60 -20.08 -7.42
C ILE A 161 16.12 -20.38 -8.83
N GLU A 162 15.24 -20.89 -9.69
CA GLU A 162 15.56 -21.21 -11.08
C GLU A 162 15.25 -20.04 -12.02
N ARG A 163 14.13 -19.36 -11.78
CA ARG A 163 13.75 -18.18 -12.54
C ARG A 163 12.77 -17.29 -11.76
N ILE A 164 12.68 -16.03 -12.21
CA ILE A 164 11.66 -15.09 -11.78
C ILE A 164 10.44 -15.30 -12.68
N LEU A 165 9.27 -15.56 -12.07
CA LEU A 165 8.01 -15.67 -12.79
C LEU A 165 7.38 -14.29 -12.99
N GLN A 166 7.44 -13.44 -11.96
CA GLN A 166 6.88 -12.10 -11.98
C GLN A 166 7.67 -11.19 -11.05
N VAL A 167 7.94 -9.96 -11.50
CA VAL A 167 8.46 -8.86 -10.65
C VAL A 167 7.33 -7.87 -10.41
N THR A 168 6.92 -7.73 -9.15
CA THR A 168 5.82 -6.84 -8.76
C THR A 168 6.38 -5.51 -8.25
N ALA A 169 7.15 -4.81 -9.10
CA ALA A 169 7.73 -3.50 -8.84
C ALA A 169 7.38 -2.54 -9.97
N GLY A 170 7.26 -1.26 -9.68
CA GLY A 170 7.00 -0.22 -10.69
C GLY A 170 5.81 -0.55 -11.61
N TYR A 171 6.07 -0.84 -12.89
CA TYR A 171 5.02 -1.25 -13.83
C TYR A 171 4.41 -2.62 -13.51
N GLY A 172 5.11 -3.50 -12.80
CA GLY A 172 4.55 -4.75 -12.32
C GLY A 172 3.39 -4.52 -11.34
N LYS A 173 3.48 -3.50 -10.48
CA LYS A 173 2.37 -3.08 -9.61
C LYS A 173 1.17 -2.57 -10.42
N VAL A 174 1.41 -1.83 -11.49
CA VAL A 174 0.34 -1.37 -12.42
C VAL A 174 -0.40 -2.55 -13.02
N ALA A 175 0.33 -3.56 -13.51
CA ALA A 175 -0.27 -4.75 -14.10
C ALA A 175 -1.17 -5.52 -13.10
N VAL A 176 -0.73 -5.65 -11.84
CA VAL A 176 -1.54 -6.28 -10.79
C VAL A 176 -2.81 -5.46 -10.50
N VAL A 177 -2.71 -4.13 -10.43
CA VAL A 177 -3.87 -3.25 -10.24
C VAL A 177 -4.88 -3.42 -11.37
N ASP A 178 -4.43 -3.37 -12.63
CA ASP A 178 -5.33 -3.53 -13.79
C ASP A 178 -5.98 -4.93 -13.80
N GLN A 179 -5.23 -5.98 -13.43
CA GLN A 179 -5.76 -7.34 -13.28
C GLN A 179 -6.84 -7.42 -12.18
N LEU A 180 -6.64 -6.75 -11.05
CA LEU A 180 -7.62 -6.72 -9.96
C LEU A 180 -8.89 -5.98 -10.38
N LEU A 181 -8.78 -4.83 -11.03
CA LEU A 181 -9.92 -4.07 -11.53
C LEU A 181 -10.75 -4.91 -12.51
N GLU A 182 -10.10 -5.63 -13.43
CA GLU A 182 -10.77 -6.53 -14.38
C GLU A 182 -11.43 -7.72 -13.68
N LYS A 183 -10.71 -8.41 -12.78
CA LYS A 183 -11.18 -9.58 -12.04
C LYS A 183 -12.41 -9.25 -11.18
N LEU A 184 -12.39 -8.11 -10.51
CA LEU A 184 -13.44 -7.68 -9.58
C LEU A 184 -14.55 -6.87 -10.26
N LYS A 185 -14.36 -6.47 -11.52
CA LYS A 185 -15.27 -5.60 -12.29
C LYS A 185 -15.55 -4.28 -11.59
N ILE A 186 -14.49 -3.68 -11.00
CA ILE A 186 -14.52 -2.40 -10.31
C ILE A 186 -13.99 -1.32 -11.25
N GLY A 187 -14.64 -0.15 -11.25
CA GLY A 187 -14.19 1.00 -12.02
C GLY A 187 -12.83 1.54 -11.54
N PRO A 188 -11.98 2.07 -12.43
CA PRO A 188 -10.64 2.54 -12.05
C PRO A 188 -10.65 3.77 -11.11
N ASP A 189 -11.76 4.48 -11.02
CA ASP A 189 -12.04 5.55 -10.07
C ASP A 189 -12.29 5.04 -8.63
N ARG A 190 -12.47 3.73 -8.47
CA ARG A 190 -12.77 3.09 -7.18
C ARG A 190 -11.61 2.29 -6.62
N ILE A 191 -10.41 2.83 -6.74
CA ILE A 191 -9.21 2.27 -6.14
C ILE A 191 -8.53 3.29 -5.24
N VAL A 192 -8.11 2.86 -4.07
CA VAL A 192 -7.21 3.57 -3.17
C VAL A 192 -5.88 2.83 -3.19
N TYR A 193 -4.79 3.54 -3.42
CA TYR A 193 -3.44 2.99 -3.36
C TYR A 193 -2.62 3.66 -2.28
N VAL A 194 -1.90 2.86 -1.51
CA VAL A 194 -1.03 3.33 -0.42
C VAL A 194 0.39 2.83 -0.66
N GLY A 195 1.37 3.71 -0.54
CA GLY A 195 2.78 3.36 -0.70
C GLY A 195 3.72 4.37 -0.07
N ASP A 196 5.00 4.03 0.01
CA ASP A 196 6.02 4.84 0.68
C ASP A 196 7.15 5.31 -0.23
N GLY A 197 7.38 4.65 -1.37
CA GLY A 197 8.63 4.75 -2.09
C GLY A 197 8.56 4.88 -3.60
N SER A 198 9.73 4.83 -4.17
CA SER A 198 9.95 5.02 -5.61
C SER A 198 9.34 3.90 -6.46
N SER A 199 9.19 2.69 -5.90
CA SER A 199 8.52 1.56 -6.57
C SER A 199 7.03 1.81 -6.82
N ASP A 200 6.43 2.81 -6.11
CA ASP A 200 5.00 3.15 -6.17
C ASP A 200 4.68 4.28 -7.14
N ILE A 201 5.69 5.01 -7.61
CA ILE A 201 5.49 6.18 -8.48
C ILE A 201 4.62 5.84 -9.68
N HIS A 202 4.95 4.77 -10.40
CA HIS A 202 4.22 4.41 -11.63
C HIS A 202 2.76 4.02 -11.37
N VAL A 203 2.50 3.25 -10.33
CA VAL A 203 1.14 2.82 -9.98
C VAL A 203 0.32 3.99 -9.43
N MET A 204 0.90 4.89 -8.63
CA MET A 204 0.20 6.08 -8.16
C MET A 204 -0.17 7.03 -9.31
N LEU A 205 0.76 7.29 -10.25
CA LEU A 205 0.48 8.09 -11.44
C LEU A 205 -0.61 7.46 -12.32
N HIS A 206 -0.59 6.12 -12.46
CA HIS A 206 -1.58 5.38 -13.22
C HIS A 206 -2.99 5.51 -12.61
N ILE A 207 -3.09 5.39 -11.29
CA ILE A 207 -4.33 5.52 -10.55
C ILE A 207 -4.85 6.97 -10.58
N ASN A 208 -3.98 7.95 -10.37
CA ASN A 208 -4.35 9.36 -10.38
C ASN A 208 -4.93 9.82 -11.72
N ARG A 209 -4.40 9.30 -12.85
CA ARG A 209 -4.91 9.60 -14.20
C ARG A 209 -6.30 9.04 -14.47
N ARG A 210 -6.79 8.17 -13.62
CA ARG A 210 -8.09 7.49 -13.72
C ARG A 210 -9.02 7.85 -12.56
N ASP A 211 -8.77 8.99 -11.90
CA ASP A 211 -9.54 9.53 -10.79
C ASP A 211 -9.56 8.69 -9.51
N GLY A 212 -8.75 7.63 -9.42
CA GLY A 212 -8.54 6.87 -8.19
C GLY A 212 -7.83 7.70 -7.11
N PHE A 213 -7.72 7.19 -5.89
CA PHE A 213 -7.17 7.90 -4.74
C PHE A 213 -5.83 7.33 -4.31
N THR A 214 -4.86 8.18 -4.00
CA THR A 214 -3.50 7.75 -3.63
C THR A 214 -3.03 8.40 -2.34
N ILE A 215 -2.38 7.60 -1.49
CA ILE A 215 -1.90 7.99 -0.17
C ILE A 215 -0.41 7.64 -0.06
N ALA A 216 0.43 8.64 0.25
CA ALA A 216 1.81 8.42 0.64
C ALA A 216 1.90 8.27 2.16
N VAL A 217 2.68 7.29 2.65
CA VAL A 217 2.91 7.08 4.08
C VAL A 217 4.35 7.34 4.50
N SER A 218 5.07 8.12 3.70
CA SER A 218 6.45 8.53 3.94
C SER A 218 6.66 10.01 3.61
N GLU A 219 7.77 10.56 4.13
CA GLU A 219 8.25 11.90 3.78
C GLU A 219 9.05 11.93 2.46
N ASN A 220 8.92 10.92 1.63
CA ASN A 220 9.65 10.81 0.37
C ASN A 220 9.28 11.98 -0.56
N LYS A 221 10.27 12.85 -0.80
CA LYS A 221 10.11 14.07 -1.61
C LYS A 221 9.65 13.85 -3.06
N TYR A 222 9.81 12.64 -3.58
CA TYR A 222 9.35 12.29 -4.94
C TYR A 222 7.91 11.76 -4.95
N LEU A 223 7.47 11.17 -3.85
CA LEU A 223 6.14 10.58 -3.76
C LEU A 223 5.09 11.58 -3.26
N ALA A 224 5.45 12.42 -2.31
CA ALA A 224 4.55 13.42 -1.73
C ALA A 224 3.86 14.33 -2.78
N PRO A 225 4.54 14.81 -3.85
CA PRO A 225 3.89 15.60 -4.91
C PRO A 225 2.96 14.79 -5.82
N ILE A 226 3.09 13.46 -5.82
CA ILE A 226 2.31 12.56 -6.68
C ILE A 226 1.06 12.07 -5.96
N ALA A 227 1.18 11.72 -4.67
CA ALA A 227 0.05 11.26 -3.87
C ALA A 227 -0.97 12.39 -3.63
N LYS A 228 -2.26 12.05 -3.66
CA LYS A 228 -3.33 13.02 -3.33
C LYS A 228 -3.33 13.41 -1.86
N ARG A 229 -2.88 12.52 -0.98
CA ARG A 229 -2.71 12.76 0.47
C ARG A 229 -1.43 12.10 0.98
N SER A 230 -0.85 12.68 2.01
CA SER A 230 0.25 12.07 2.76
C SER A 230 -0.14 11.91 4.23
N VAL A 231 0.23 10.78 4.82
CA VAL A 231 -0.04 10.44 6.22
C VAL A 231 1.22 9.88 6.85
N ILE A 232 1.70 10.52 7.91
CA ILE A 232 2.87 10.05 8.67
C ILE A 232 2.39 9.50 10.00
N SER A 233 2.61 8.22 10.24
CA SER A 233 2.22 7.55 11.48
C SER A 233 2.94 6.21 11.65
N ASP A 234 3.11 5.82 12.92
CA ASP A 234 3.57 4.47 13.30
C ASP A 234 2.44 3.43 13.27
N SER A 235 1.18 3.84 13.15
CA SER A 235 0.03 2.94 13.10
C SER A 235 -0.54 2.83 11.70
N ALA A 236 -0.82 1.61 11.25
CA ALA A 236 -1.49 1.35 9.98
C ALA A 236 -2.90 1.97 9.91
N LEU A 237 -3.58 2.15 11.05
CA LEU A 237 -4.89 2.79 11.10
C LEU A 237 -4.90 4.26 10.63
N ALA A 238 -3.75 4.93 10.59
CA ALA A 238 -3.68 6.29 10.07
C ALA A 238 -4.08 6.38 8.59
N ILE A 239 -3.92 5.30 7.83
CA ILE A 239 -4.36 5.17 6.44
C ILE A 239 -5.89 5.35 6.31
N LEU A 240 -6.63 4.96 7.34
CA LEU A 240 -8.08 5.06 7.36
C LEU A 240 -8.57 6.52 7.31
N ILE A 241 -7.82 7.44 7.93
CA ILE A 241 -8.23 8.85 8.05
C ILE A 241 -8.49 9.50 6.68
N PRO A 242 -7.53 9.56 5.73
CA PRO A 242 -7.80 10.13 4.42
C PRO A 242 -8.83 9.36 3.60
N ILE A 243 -9.00 8.06 3.81
CA ILE A 243 -10.05 7.27 3.16
C ILE A 243 -11.42 7.72 3.65
N LEU A 244 -11.60 7.85 4.96
CA LEU A 244 -12.87 8.30 5.52
C LEU A 244 -13.21 9.74 5.15
N GLU A 245 -12.21 10.65 5.11
CA GLU A 245 -12.43 12.03 4.72
C GLU A 245 -12.75 12.20 3.24
N GLU A 246 -11.91 11.65 2.36
CA GLU A 246 -11.93 11.99 0.92
C GLU A 246 -12.78 11.01 0.08
N VAL A 247 -12.85 9.74 0.48
CA VAL A 247 -13.59 8.73 -0.28
C VAL A 247 -14.99 8.53 0.29
N VAL A 248 -15.10 8.47 1.61
CA VAL A 248 -16.37 8.24 2.30
C VAL A 248 -17.09 9.57 2.59
N GLY A 249 -16.36 10.66 2.80
CA GLY A 249 -16.90 12.00 3.04
C GLY A 249 -17.26 12.28 4.51
N TRP A 250 -16.55 11.64 5.44
CA TRP A 250 -16.78 11.86 6.87
C TRP A 250 -16.06 13.13 7.36
N GLU A 251 -16.79 13.86 8.23
CA GLU A 251 -16.21 14.99 8.95
C GLU A 251 -15.18 14.53 10.00
N PRO A 252 -14.12 15.31 10.27
CA PRO A 252 -13.08 14.97 11.25
C PRO A 252 -13.61 14.60 12.65
N ARG A 253 -14.73 15.15 13.04
CA ARG A 253 -15.39 14.82 14.31
C ARG A 253 -15.85 13.39 14.35
N LEU A 254 -16.52 12.91 13.30
CA LEU A 254 -17.01 11.53 13.21
C LEU A 254 -15.85 10.52 13.23
N ILE A 255 -14.76 10.88 12.57
CA ILE A 255 -13.55 10.03 12.56
C ILE A 255 -12.95 9.93 13.97
N ARG A 256 -12.87 11.02 14.73
CA ARG A 256 -12.43 10.97 16.13
C ARG A 256 -13.35 10.12 16.99
N GLU A 257 -14.65 10.32 16.91
CA GLU A 257 -15.66 9.54 17.63
C GLU A 257 -15.55 8.04 17.32
N LEU A 258 -15.26 7.68 16.05
CA LEU A 258 -15.00 6.30 15.67
C LEU A 258 -13.78 5.73 16.40
N PHE A 259 -12.63 6.42 16.34
CA PHE A 259 -11.39 5.96 17.00
C PHE A 259 -11.60 5.81 18.51
N GLU A 260 -12.27 6.77 19.14
CA GLU A 260 -12.61 6.74 20.57
C GLU A 260 -13.51 5.53 20.90
N SER A 261 -14.49 5.22 20.06
CA SER A 261 -15.37 4.06 20.23
C SER A 261 -14.62 2.71 20.21
N LYS A 262 -13.45 2.68 19.55
CA LYS A 262 -12.53 1.53 19.50
C LYS A 262 -11.46 1.56 20.59
N GLY A 263 -11.55 2.49 21.55
CA GLY A 263 -10.55 2.67 22.61
C GLY A 263 -9.25 3.29 22.14
N LEU A 264 -9.25 3.98 21.00
CA LEU A 264 -8.11 4.65 20.41
C LEU A 264 -8.30 6.16 20.50
N LEU A 265 -7.22 6.89 20.74
CA LEU A 265 -7.23 8.36 20.80
C LEU A 265 -6.34 8.93 19.72
N ILE A 266 -6.89 9.78 18.86
CA ILE A 266 -6.10 10.61 17.95
C ILE A 266 -5.63 11.83 18.75
N GLN A 267 -4.46 11.73 19.36
CA GLN A 267 -3.89 12.80 20.23
C GLN A 267 -3.52 14.03 19.42
N GLN A 268 -2.89 13.84 18.24
CA GLN A 268 -2.44 14.91 17.39
C GLN A 268 -2.91 14.64 15.95
N TRP A 269 -3.50 15.63 15.33
CA TRP A 269 -3.93 15.58 13.94
C TRP A 269 -3.69 16.94 13.31
N ASP A 270 -2.45 17.15 12.89
CA ASP A 270 -2.04 18.36 12.21
C ASP A 270 -2.13 18.14 10.70
N LYS A 271 -3.03 18.88 10.06
CA LYS A 271 -3.08 18.90 8.60
C LYS A 271 -2.03 19.90 8.10
N VAL A 272 -0.85 19.38 7.79
CA VAL A 272 0.18 20.16 7.10
C VAL A 272 -0.04 19.97 5.60
N GLN A 273 -0.50 21.02 4.93
CA GLN A 273 -0.44 21.05 3.48
C GLN A 273 0.99 21.37 3.08
N THR A 274 1.63 20.42 2.42
CA THR A 274 3.03 20.52 1.98
C THR A 274 3.20 21.27 0.64
N ASP A 275 2.26 22.08 0.23
CA ASP A 275 2.41 22.97 -0.92
C ASP A 275 3.33 24.12 -0.55
N MET A 276 4.64 23.88 -0.58
CA MET A 276 5.63 24.95 -0.49
C MET A 276 5.70 25.68 -1.84
N LEU A 277 4.80 26.63 -2.05
CA LEU A 277 4.79 27.47 -3.25
C LEU A 277 5.48 28.81 -2.96
N THR A 278 6.61 29.08 -3.61
CA THR A 278 7.18 30.43 -3.64
C THR A 278 6.74 31.12 -4.93
N ILE A 279 5.80 32.03 -4.83
CA ILE A 279 5.35 32.88 -5.95
C ILE A 279 6.06 34.22 -5.84
N VAL A 280 6.86 34.57 -6.83
CA VAL A 280 7.52 35.89 -6.91
C VAL A 280 6.94 36.72 -8.06
N PRO A 281 6.80 38.03 -7.90
CA PRO A 281 6.46 38.90 -9.01
C PRO A 281 7.48 38.81 -10.14
N VAL A 282 7.03 38.85 -11.38
CA VAL A 282 7.90 38.76 -12.57
C VAL A 282 8.97 39.88 -12.61
N SER A 283 8.73 41.00 -11.91
CA SER A 283 9.63 42.15 -11.83
C SER A 283 10.70 42.08 -10.76
N THR A 284 10.76 41.01 -9.95
CA THR A 284 11.75 40.89 -8.88
C THR A 284 12.83 39.90 -9.33
N PRO A 285 14.11 40.32 -9.54
CA PRO A 285 15.20 39.39 -9.85
C PRO A 285 15.36 38.38 -8.71
N VAL A 286 15.45 37.10 -9.07
CA VAL A 286 15.58 35.96 -8.12
C VAL A 286 16.88 36.04 -7.29
N GLU A 287 17.88 36.81 -7.75
CA GLU A 287 19.22 36.91 -7.14
C GLU A 287 19.27 37.74 -5.84
N GLU A 288 18.34 38.67 -5.60
CA GLU A 288 18.42 39.52 -4.39
C GLU A 288 17.91 38.89 -3.11
N ARG A 289 17.25 37.73 -3.16
CA ARG A 289 16.70 37.07 -1.95
C ARG A 289 17.61 36.03 -1.29
N SER A 290 18.70 35.62 -1.97
CA SER A 290 19.63 34.63 -1.42
C SER A 290 20.70 35.22 -0.50
N VAL A 291 20.81 36.55 -0.39
CA VAL A 291 21.90 37.24 0.35
C VAL A 291 21.48 37.65 1.79
N VAL A 292 20.20 37.52 2.16
CA VAL A 292 19.71 38.00 3.49
C VAL A 292 19.59 36.89 4.54
N ALA A 293 19.95 35.65 4.20
CA ALA A 293 19.80 34.52 5.14
C ALA A 293 21.11 33.97 5.73
N VAL A 294 22.23 34.72 5.67
CA VAL A 294 23.51 34.28 6.26
C VAL A 294 24.18 35.45 6.98
N GLU A 295 23.49 36.13 7.88
CA GLU A 295 24.09 36.91 8.98
C GLU A 295 23.06 37.04 10.09
N GLU A 296 23.06 36.04 10.99
CA GLU A 296 22.95 36.17 12.45
C GLU A 296 23.27 34.83 13.12
#